data_67a78acddc600066e00d54cb5b9153b0
#
_entry.id   67a78acddc600066e00d54cb5b9153b0
#
_cell.length_a   1.000
_cell.length_b   1.000
_cell.length_c   1.000
_cell.angle_alpha   90.00
_cell.angle_beta   90.00
_cell.angle_gamma   90.00
#
_symmetry.space_group_name_H-M   'P 1'
#
loop_
_entity.id
_entity.type
_entity.pdbx_description
1 polymer ?
#
loop_
_entity_poly.entity_id
_entity_poly.type
_entity_poly.pdbx_seq_one_letter_code
_entity_poly.pdbx_strand_id
1 'polypeptide(L)'
;KGECMKRLNTEEGRPFKAGDVREDGYRFDSYMYKFIKQDGFYREKWRNEVNWNKHLKDSSDRHIRMRKEITAVIDKIKIGDKNWLNDIPEEIKTKIKKLGILEYNGCITCGHDNPKHLDFHHRNKTSKDKDVSKFWRSSYREFFKAYNEMFKCDVYCSHHHRDIESE
;
A
#
# COMPACT_ATOMS: atom_id res chain seq x y z
N LYS A 1 -2.35 -3.59 36.77
CA LYS A 1 -1.04 -3.15 36.29
C LYS A 1 -0.47 -4.31 35.50
N GLY A 2 -0.61 -4.28 34.14
CA GLY A 2 -0.11 -5.35 33.29
C GLY A 2 1.41 -5.31 33.30
N GLU A 3 2.06 -6.40 33.70
CA GLU A 3 3.49 -6.58 33.46
C GLU A 3 3.74 -6.48 31.97
N CYS A 4 4.59 -5.54 31.57
CA CYS A 4 5.02 -5.39 30.19
C CYS A 4 5.74 -6.69 29.81
N MET A 5 5.14 -7.48 28.91
CA MET A 5 5.71 -8.73 28.42
C MET A 5 7.13 -8.45 27.90
N LYS A 6 8.14 -9.03 28.58
CA LYS A 6 9.54 -8.85 28.19
C LYS A 6 9.74 -9.43 26.79
N ARG A 7 10.04 -8.57 25.82
CA ARG A 7 10.57 -9.03 24.54
C ARG A 7 11.93 -9.66 24.79
N LEU A 8 12.14 -10.83 24.24
CA LEU A 8 13.48 -11.42 24.23
C LEU A 8 14.41 -10.47 23.50
N ASN A 9 15.57 -10.23 24.07
CA ASN A 9 16.53 -9.25 23.55
C ASN A 9 17.76 -9.98 23.03
N THR A 10 18.47 -9.35 22.12
CA THR A 10 19.84 -9.73 21.76
C THR A 10 20.76 -9.60 22.98
N GLU A 11 22.00 -10.10 22.90
CA GLU A 11 23.02 -9.91 23.94
C GLU A 11 23.24 -8.42 24.27
N GLU A 12 23.03 -7.53 23.28
CA GLU A 12 23.09 -6.06 23.45
C GLU A 12 21.87 -5.47 24.14
N GLY A 13 20.90 -6.30 24.58
CA GLY A 13 19.70 -5.86 25.28
C GLY A 13 18.60 -5.24 24.42
N ARG A 14 18.74 -5.20 23.09
CA ARG A 14 17.71 -4.71 22.16
C ARG A 14 16.82 -5.84 21.66
N PRO A 15 15.56 -5.57 21.27
CA PRO A 15 14.71 -6.55 20.60
C PRO A 15 15.33 -6.99 19.27
N PHE A 16 15.13 -8.26 18.89
CA PHE A 16 15.54 -8.75 17.56
C PHE A 16 14.86 -7.99 16.45
N LYS A 17 15.61 -7.70 15.40
CA LYS A 17 15.14 -7.11 14.14
C LYS A 17 15.19 -8.13 13.02
N ALA A 18 14.30 -8.02 12.04
CA ALA A 18 14.32 -8.88 10.87
C ALA A 18 15.71 -8.88 10.20
N GLY A 19 16.27 -10.06 10.01
CA GLY A 19 17.61 -10.25 9.47
C GLY A 19 18.72 -10.44 10.49
N ASP A 20 18.50 -10.18 11.78
CA ASP A 20 19.49 -10.50 12.84
C ASP A 20 19.84 -11.99 12.75
N VAL A 21 21.14 -12.31 12.88
CA VAL A 21 21.67 -13.67 12.71
C VAL A 21 22.04 -14.24 14.08
N ARG A 22 21.62 -15.47 14.32
CA ARG A 22 21.98 -16.28 15.48
C ARG A 22 23.26 -17.07 15.18
N GLU A 23 23.96 -17.54 16.21
CA GLU A 23 25.22 -18.30 16.06
C GLU A 23 25.11 -19.53 15.15
N ASP A 24 23.93 -20.18 15.11
CA ASP A 24 23.66 -21.31 14.23
C ASP A 24 23.30 -20.93 12.78
N GLY A 25 23.46 -19.64 12.42
CA GLY A 25 23.22 -19.12 11.08
C GLY A 25 21.74 -18.84 10.72
N TYR A 26 20.82 -19.05 11.68
CA TYR A 26 19.41 -18.70 11.45
C TYR A 26 19.20 -17.19 11.54
N ARG A 27 18.34 -16.66 10.66
CA ARG A 27 17.96 -15.26 10.61
C ARG A 27 16.61 -15.04 11.27
N PHE A 28 16.51 -14.01 12.10
CA PHE A 28 15.27 -13.61 12.74
C PHE A 28 14.28 -13.09 11.69
N ASP A 29 13.04 -13.61 11.70
CA ASP A 29 11.95 -13.18 10.81
C ASP A 29 11.01 -12.21 11.54
N SER A 30 10.39 -12.68 12.64
CA SER A 30 9.39 -11.90 13.33
C SER A 30 9.06 -12.52 14.71
N TYR A 31 8.35 -11.75 15.54
CA TYR A 31 7.70 -12.27 16.72
C TYR A 31 6.30 -12.81 16.40
N MET A 32 6.01 -14.01 16.85
CA MET A 32 4.70 -14.66 16.65
C MET A 32 3.74 -14.29 17.77
N TYR A 33 2.89 -13.30 17.52
CA TYR A 33 1.92 -12.77 18.51
C TYR A 33 0.79 -13.73 18.87
N LYS A 34 0.49 -14.73 18.03
CA LYS A 34 -0.61 -15.67 18.28
C LYS A 34 -0.47 -16.47 19.57
N PHE A 35 0.74 -16.62 20.09
CA PHE A 35 1.01 -17.35 21.32
C PHE A 35 0.85 -16.52 22.60
N ILE A 36 0.73 -15.18 22.49
CA ILE A 36 0.51 -14.31 23.66
C ILE A 36 -0.74 -14.68 24.44
N LYS A 37 -1.82 -15.07 23.72
CA LYS A 37 -3.10 -15.46 24.33
C LYS A 37 -3.06 -16.82 25.03
N GLN A 38 -2.08 -17.67 24.69
CA GLN A 38 -1.96 -19.03 25.24
C GLN A 38 -1.04 -19.09 26.46
N ASP A 39 0.12 -18.47 26.39
CA ASP A 39 1.18 -18.58 27.38
C ASP A 39 1.77 -17.24 27.84
N GLY A 40 1.28 -16.13 27.33
CA GLY A 40 1.73 -14.78 27.72
C GLY A 40 3.08 -14.38 27.11
N PHE A 41 3.70 -15.20 26.28
CA PHE A 41 5.03 -14.94 25.71
C PHE A 41 4.99 -14.78 24.19
N TYR A 42 5.90 -13.94 23.67
CA TYR A 42 6.19 -13.89 22.25
C TYR A 42 7.10 -15.05 21.89
N ARG A 43 6.75 -15.81 20.86
CA ARG A 43 7.67 -16.79 20.25
C ARG A 43 8.35 -16.17 19.05
N GLU A 44 9.64 -16.42 18.95
CA GLU A 44 10.46 -15.97 17.85
C GLU A 44 10.32 -16.91 16.66
N LYS A 45 10.31 -16.34 15.47
CA LYS A 45 10.37 -17.07 14.22
C LYS A 45 11.72 -16.85 13.57
N TRP A 46 12.45 -17.93 13.37
CA TRP A 46 13.75 -17.94 12.74
C TRP A 46 13.71 -18.74 11.43
N ARG A 47 14.53 -18.34 10.46
CA ARG A 47 14.66 -19.02 9.17
C ARG A 47 16.13 -19.33 8.91
N ASN A 48 16.43 -20.52 8.36
CA ASN A 48 17.74 -20.76 7.76
C ASN A 48 17.92 -19.88 6.51
N GLU A 49 19.15 -19.77 6.01
CA GLU A 49 19.48 -18.87 4.91
C GLU A 49 18.67 -19.13 3.63
N VAL A 50 18.47 -20.40 3.26
CA VAL A 50 17.70 -20.80 2.07
C VAL A 50 16.25 -20.32 2.20
N ASN A 51 15.61 -20.59 3.34
CA ASN A 51 14.24 -20.16 3.60
C ASN A 51 14.12 -18.65 3.78
N TRP A 52 15.15 -17.99 4.28
CA TRP A 52 15.22 -16.54 4.37
C TRP A 52 15.25 -15.90 2.99
N ASN A 53 16.14 -16.35 2.11
CA ASN A 53 16.27 -15.83 0.75
C ASN A 53 15.00 -16.08 -0.08
N LYS A 54 14.40 -17.27 0.06
CA LYS A 54 13.08 -17.56 -0.54
C LYS A 54 12.01 -16.59 -0.01
N HIS A 55 11.95 -16.35 1.30
CA HIS A 55 11.00 -15.43 1.90
C HIS A 55 11.15 -14.00 1.38
N LEU A 56 12.39 -13.51 1.24
CA LEU A 56 12.66 -12.19 0.67
C LEU A 56 12.19 -12.09 -0.78
N LYS A 57 12.49 -13.10 -1.59
CA LYS A 57 12.05 -13.18 -2.99
C LYS A 57 10.52 -13.20 -3.08
N ASP A 58 9.86 -14.11 -2.37
CA ASP A 58 8.39 -14.23 -2.36
C ASP A 58 7.71 -12.93 -1.91
N SER A 59 8.31 -12.23 -0.94
CA SER A 59 7.83 -10.93 -0.45
C SER A 59 7.98 -9.84 -1.53
N SER A 60 9.14 -9.79 -2.19
CA SER A 60 9.40 -8.85 -3.28
C SER A 60 8.45 -9.09 -4.46
N ASP A 61 8.30 -10.33 -4.89
CA ASP A 61 7.42 -10.71 -6.00
C ASP A 61 5.95 -10.37 -5.70
N ARG A 62 5.52 -10.56 -4.44
CA ARG A 62 4.19 -10.18 -3.96
C ARG A 62 3.99 -8.66 -4.05
N HIS A 63 4.96 -7.86 -3.62
CA HIS A 63 4.87 -6.40 -3.69
C HIS A 63 4.83 -5.90 -5.14
N ILE A 64 5.64 -6.50 -6.02
CA ILE A 64 5.64 -6.16 -7.45
C ILE A 64 4.28 -6.47 -8.08
N ARG A 65 3.73 -7.65 -7.80
CA ARG A 65 2.41 -8.06 -8.29
C ARG A 65 1.32 -7.13 -7.78
N MET A 66 1.25 -6.89 -6.47
CA MET A 66 0.26 -5.99 -5.85
C MET A 66 0.32 -4.59 -6.45
N ARG A 67 1.53 -4.08 -6.68
CA ARG A 67 1.70 -2.77 -7.30
C ARG A 67 1.15 -2.72 -8.73
N LYS A 68 1.37 -3.77 -9.51
CA LYS A 68 0.81 -3.88 -10.88
C LYS A 68 -0.72 -3.92 -10.87
N GLU A 69 -1.30 -4.73 -9.99
CA GLU A 69 -2.75 -4.86 -9.82
C GLU A 69 -3.38 -3.52 -9.44
N ILE A 70 -2.86 -2.84 -8.41
CA ILE A 70 -3.36 -1.55 -7.96
C ILE A 70 -3.19 -0.47 -9.05
N THR A 71 -2.09 -0.50 -9.81
CA THR A 71 -1.89 0.44 -10.92
C THR A 71 -2.97 0.25 -12.00
N ALA A 72 -3.24 -0.99 -12.38
CA ALA A 72 -4.28 -1.29 -13.36
C ALA A 72 -5.68 -0.81 -12.90
N VAL A 73 -5.99 -0.98 -11.61
CA VAL A 73 -7.24 -0.46 -11.01
C VAL A 73 -7.30 1.07 -11.12
N ILE A 74 -6.23 1.77 -10.78
CA ILE A 74 -6.17 3.23 -10.83
C ILE A 74 -6.28 3.74 -12.28
N ASP A 75 -5.64 3.06 -13.22
CA ASP A 75 -5.73 3.40 -14.63
C ASP A 75 -7.18 3.28 -15.16
N LYS A 76 -7.91 2.25 -14.75
CA LYS A 76 -9.34 2.10 -15.03
C LYS A 76 -10.18 3.22 -14.40
N ILE A 77 -9.88 3.60 -13.16
CA ILE A 77 -10.56 4.72 -12.48
C ILE A 77 -10.39 6.02 -13.26
N LYS A 78 -9.18 6.35 -13.71
CA LYS A 78 -8.87 7.59 -14.45
C LYS A 78 -9.70 7.75 -15.72
N ILE A 79 -9.98 6.64 -16.41
CA ILE A 79 -10.72 6.64 -17.68
C ILE A 79 -12.22 6.34 -17.55
N GLY A 80 -12.70 6.15 -16.31
CA GLY A 80 -14.11 5.88 -16.04
C GLY A 80 -14.58 4.46 -16.32
N ASP A 81 -13.67 3.48 -16.48
CA ASP A 81 -14.04 2.07 -16.63
C ASP A 81 -14.53 1.49 -15.29
N LYS A 82 -15.84 1.40 -15.12
CA LYS A 82 -16.48 0.92 -13.88
C LYS A 82 -16.17 -0.55 -13.53
N ASN A 83 -15.61 -1.33 -14.45
CA ASN A 83 -15.22 -2.72 -14.18
C ASN A 83 -14.09 -2.86 -13.15
N TRP A 84 -13.35 -1.77 -12.86
CA TRP A 84 -12.32 -1.79 -11.82
C TRP A 84 -12.81 -2.28 -10.45
N LEU A 85 -14.10 -2.11 -10.15
CA LEU A 85 -14.70 -2.62 -8.91
C LEU A 85 -14.61 -4.14 -8.78
N ASN A 86 -14.51 -4.87 -9.90
CA ASN A 86 -14.38 -6.33 -9.89
C ASN A 86 -12.95 -6.79 -9.58
N ASP A 87 -11.97 -5.90 -9.72
CA ASP A 87 -10.55 -6.20 -9.57
C ASP A 87 -10.04 -5.99 -8.13
N ILE A 88 -10.90 -5.55 -7.22
CA ILE A 88 -10.54 -5.27 -5.82
C ILE A 88 -11.23 -6.22 -4.85
N PRO A 89 -10.62 -6.48 -3.66
CA PRO A 89 -11.21 -7.31 -2.63
C PRO A 89 -12.57 -6.78 -2.13
N GLU A 90 -13.48 -7.69 -1.80
CA GLU A 90 -14.86 -7.33 -1.40
C GLU A 90 -14.90 -6.41 -0.16
N GLU A 91 -13.97 -6.60 0.78
CA GLU A 91 -13.84 -5.71 1.95
C GLU A 91 -13.60 -4.25 1.54
N ILE A 92 -12.72 -4.03 0.56
CA ILE A 92 -12.38 -2.69 0.04
C ILE A 92 -13.52 -2.14 -0.78
N LYS A 93 -14.16 -2.98 -1.61
CA LYS A 93 -15.34 -2.64 -2.39
C LYS A 93 -16.48 -2.12 -1.51
N THR A 94 -16.73 -2.78 -0.38
CA THR A 94 -17.75 -2.36 0.58
C THR A 94 -17.44 -0.98 1.17
N LYS A 95 -16.19 -0.71 1.50
CA LYS A 95 -15.74 0.61 2.00
C LYS A 95 -15.92 1.70 0.94
N ILE A 96 -15.56 1.40 -0.31
CA ILE A 96 -15.70 2.31 -1.45
C ILE A 96 -17.16 2.63 -1.74
N LYS A 97 -18.05 1.64 -1.74
CA LYS A 97 -19.48 1.86 -1.94
C LYS A 97 -20.09 2.78 -0.88
N LYS A 98 -19.60 2.73 0.37
CA LYS A 98 -20.03 3.63 1.46
C LYS A 98 -19.50 5.06 1.28
N LEU A 99 -18.32 5.22 0.72
CA LEU A 99 -17.68 6.52 0.49
C LEU A 99 -18.25 7.22 -0.74
N GLY A 100 -18.62 6.45 -1.76
CA GLY A 100 -19.01 6.90 -3.09
C GLY A 100 -18.10 6.36 -4.18
N ILE A 101 -18.63 6.24 -5.39
CA ILE A 101 -17.86 5.79 -6.56
C ILE A 101 -17.40 7.03 -7.33
N LEU A 102 -16.08 7.13 -7.56
CA LEU A 102 -15.51 8.19 -8.39
C LEU A 102 -15.88 7.96 -9.87
N GLU A 103 -16.29 9.02 -10.53
CA GLU A 103 -16.67 9.04 -11.94
C GLU A 103 -15.77 10.02 -12.70
N TYR A 104 -14.56 9.57 -13.03
CA TYR A 104 -13.70 10.26 -13.98
C TYR A 104 -13.99 9.79 -15.41
N ASN A 105 -13.56 10.55 -16.38
CA ASN A 105 -13.69 10.22 -17.79
C ASN A 105 -12.51 10.79 -18.60
N GLY A 106 -11.31 10.41 -18.20
CA GLY A 106 -10.09 10.94 -18.78
C GLY A 106 -9.78 12.38 -18.35
N CYS A 107 -9.04 13.10 -19.17
CA CYS A 107 -8.70 14.50 -18.92
C CYS A 107 -9.93 15.40 -18.93
N ILE A 108 -10.18 16.12 -17.85
CA ILE A 108 -11.35 17.01 -17.70
C ILE A 108 -11.39 18.12 -18.78
N THR A 109 -10.23 18.53 -19.30
CA THR A 109 -10.13 19.62 -20.29
C THR A 109 -10.31 19.15 -21.74
N CYS A 110 -9.70 18.01 -22.12
CA CYS A 110 -9.70 17.59 -23.53
C CYS A 110 -10.24 16.19 -23.78
N GLY A 111 -10.67 15.48 -22.75
CA GLY A 111 -11.20 14.11 -22.87
C GLY A 111 -10.15 13.05 -23.20
N HIS A 112 -8.84 13.38 -23.18
CA HIS A 112 -7.78 12.38 -23.41
C HIS A 112 -7.90 11.24 -22.40
N ASP A 113 -7.92 9.99 -22.87
CA ASP A 113 -8.27 8.80 -22.09
C ASP A 113 -7.13 7.77 -21.96
N ASN A 114 -5.91 8.08 -22.45
CA ASN A 114 -4.76 7.20 -22.21
C ASN A 114 -4.30 7.32 -20.76
N PRO A 115 -4.52 6.28 -19.90
CA PRO A 115 -4.27 6.38 -18.45
C PRO A 115 -2.81 6.62 -18.09
N LYS A 116 -1.86 6.29 -18.99
CA LYS A 116 -0.42 6.52 -18.78
C LYS A 116 -0.04 8.00 -18.86
N HIS A 117 -0.87 8.79 -19.52
CA HIS A 117 -0.66 10.24 -19.71
C HIS A 117 -1.58 11.07 -18.80
N LEU A 118 -2.31 10.42 -17.88
CA LEU A 118 -3.24 11.07 -16.97
C LEU A 118 -2.68 11.13 -15.55
N ASP A 119 -2.75 12.31 -14.96
CA ASP A 119 -2.34 12.57 -13.58
C ASP A 119 -3.49 13.13 -12.75
N PHE A 120 -3.45 12.86 -11.43
CA PHE A 120 -4.37 13.46 -10.46
C PHE A 120 -3.83 14.81 -10.00
N HIS A 121 -4.62 15.85 -10.19
CA HIS A 121 -4.32 17.20 -9.72
C HIS A 121 -5.28 17.61 -8.61
N HIS A 122 -4.77 18.02 -7.44
CA HIS A 122 -5.60 18.48 -6.34
C HIS A 122 -6.26 19.83 -6.67
N ARG A 123 -7.60 19.88 -6.60
CA ARG A 123 -8.35 21.13 -6.77
C ARG A 123 -7.93 22.21 -5.80
N ASN A 124 -7.53 21.82 -4.58
CA ASN A 124 -7.05 22.74 -3.56
C ASN A 124 -5.78 22.17 -2.91
N LYS A 125 -4.65 22.87 -3.10
CA LYS A 125 -3.35 22.47 -2.54
C LYS A 125 -3.33 22.46 -1.00
N THR A 126 -4.18 23.25 -0.32
CA THR A 126 -4.24 23.31 1.15
C THR A 126 -4.99 22.13 1.77
N SER A 127 -5.87 21.45 1.02
CA SER A 127 -6.62 20.27 1.49
C SER A 127 -5.90 18.94 1.18
N LYS A 128 -4.71 19.02 0.58
CA LYS A 128 -3.89 17.86 0.21
C LYS A 128 -3.25 17.24 1.43
N ASP A 129 -3.56 15.98 1.72
CA ASP A 129 -2.87 15.22 2.76
C ASP A 129 -1.55 14.63 2.23
N LYS A 130 -1.59 14.08 1.01
CA LYS A 130 -0.44 13.45 0.36
C LYS A 130 -0.70 13.27 -1.12
N ASP A 131 0.38 13.20 -1.93
CA ASP A 131 0.23 12.86 -3.36
C ASP A 131 -0.39 11.48 -3.53
N VAL A 132 -1.39 11.37 -4.40
CA VAL A 132 -2.07 10.10 -4.69
C VAL A 132 -1.06 8.99 -5.02
N SER A 133 -0.04 9.29 -5.81
CA SER A 133 1.02 8.36 -6.21
C SER A 133 1.86 7.81 -5.05
N LYS A 134 1.83 8.43 -3.87
CA LYS A 134 2.60 8.00 -2.70
C LYS A 134 1.86 7.01 -1.79
N PHE A 135 0.51 6.87 -1.92
CA PHE A 135 -0.29 5.97 -1.08
C PHE A 135 -0.31 4.52 -1.58
N TRP A 136 -0.34 4.28 -2.86
CA TRP A 136 -0.78 3.05 -3.54
C TRP A 136 0.29 1.99 -3.80
N ARG A 137 1.42 2.06 -3.11
CA ARG A 137 2.58 1.23 -3.47
C ARG A 137 2.63 -0.17 -2.85
N SER A 138 1.85 -0.49 -1.81
CA SER A 138 2.11 -1.70 -1.01
C SER A 138 0.91 -2.58 -0.65
N SER A 139 -0.32 -2.07 -0.65
CA SER A 139 -1.49 -2.86 -0.23
C SER A 139 -2.81 -2.20 -0.61
N TYR A 140 -3.89 -2.97 -0.60
CA TYR A 140 -5.26 -2.45 -0.77
C TYR A 140 -5.69 -1.48 0.35
N ARG A 141 -5.08 -1.56 1.54
CA ARG A 141 -5.28 -0.55 2.61
C ARG A 141 -4.73 0.81 2.19
N GLU A 142 -3.54 0.84 1.61
CA GLU A 142 -2.94 2.09 1.09
C GLU A 142 -3.69 2.57 -0.16
N PHE A 143 -4.14 1.67 -1.01
CA PHE A 143 -5.03 2.01 -2.14
C PHE A 143 -6.31 2.71 -1.65
N PHE A 144 -6.96 2.23 -0.59
CA PHE A 144 -8.16 2.87 -0.06
C PHE A 144 -7.89 4.29 0.46
N LYS A 145 -6.72 4.54 1.07
CA LYS A 145 -6.30 5.90 1.45
C LYS A 145 -6.10 6.79 0.22
N ALA A 146 -5.43 6.26 -0.82
CA ALA A 146 -5.28 6.97 -2.10
C ALA A 146 -6.64 7.28 -2.74
N TYR A 147 -7.58 6.33 -2.67
CA TYR A 147 -8.93 6.50 -3.18
C TYR A 147 -9.67 7.66 -2.49
N ASN A 148 -9.56 7.79 -1.17
CA ASN A 148 -10.08 8.95 -0.43
C ASN A 148 -9.46 10.26 -0.91
N GLU A 149 -8.15 10.26 -1.19
CA GLU A 149 -7.47 11.47 -1.67
C GLU A 149 -7.90 11.84 -3.10
N MET A 150 -8.21 10.85 -3.95
CA MET A 150 -8.71 11.08 -5.31
C MET A 150 -9.98 11.94 -5.35
N PHE A 151 -10.86 11.87 -4.33
CA PHE A 151 -12.05 12.75 -4.26
C PHE A 151 -11.71 14.25 -4.24
N LYS A 152 -10.50 14.60 -3.85
CA LYS A 152 -10.02 15.99 -3.81
C LYS A 152 -9.34 16.42 -5.12
N CYS A 153 -9.28 15.51 -6.11
CA CYS A 153 -8.54 15.70 -7.35
C CYS A 153 -9.46 15.77 -8.57
N ASP A 154 -8.94 16.37 -9.61
CA ASP A 154 -9.39 16.20 -10.99
C ASP A 154 -8.32 15.44 -11.78
N VAL A 155 -8.70 14.88 -12.93
CA VAL A 155 -7.78 14.14 -13.80
C VAL A 155 -7.42 15.01 -14.99
N TYR A 156 -6.13 15.20 -15.22
CA TYR A 156 -5.59 15.96 -16.36
C TYR A 156 -4.58 15.14 -17.13
N CYS A 157 -4.50 15.34 -18.45
CA CYS A 157 -3.36 14.84 -19.22
C CYS A 157 -2.10 15.64 -18.90
N SER A 158 -0.93 15.07 -19.15
CA SER A 158 0.38 15.69 -18.84
C SER A 158 0.57 17.09 -19.44
N HIS A 159 -0.13 17.40 -20.54
CA HIS A 159 -0.11 18.74 -21.17
C HIS A 159 -0.88 19.74 -20.31
N HIS A 160 -2.16 19.51 -20.06
CA HIS A 160 -3.01 20.42 -19.28
C HIS A 160 -2.61 20.46 -17.80
N HIS A 161 -2.02 19.39 -17.25
CA HIS A 161 -1.50 19.41 -15.89
C HIS A 161 -0.36 20.43 -15.72
N ARG A 162 0.54 20.55 -16.72
CA ARG A 162 1.61 21.56 -16.72
C ARG A 162 1.09 22.98 -16.89
N ASP A 163 0.05 23.18 -17.72
CA ASP A 163 -0.54 24.50 -17.90
C ASP A 163 -1.09 25.06 -16.59
N ILE A 164 -1.79 24.21 -15.80
CA ILE A 164 -2.36 24.59 -14.49
C ILE A 164 -1.27 24.83 -13.44
N GLU A 165 -0.15 24.09 -13.49
CA GLU A 165 0.95 24.30 -12.53
C GLU A 165 1.76 25.57 -12.81
N SER A 166 1.65 26.13 -14.03
CA SER A 166 2.35 27.36 -14.44
C SER A 166 1.58 28.65 -14.12
N GLU A 167 0.32 28.55 -13.71
CA GLU A 167 -0.51 29.65 -13.21
C GLU A 167 -0.33 29.84 -11.69
#